data_dd2197da41f4600fd458281b184c6df7
#
_entry.id   dd2197da41f4600fd458281b184c6df7
#
_cell.length_a   1.000
_cell.length_b   1.000
_cell.length_c   1.000
_cell.angle_alpha   90.00
_cell.angle_beta   90.00
_cell.angle_gamma   90.00
#
_symmetry.space_group_name_H-M   'P 1'
#
loop_
_entity.id
_entity.type
_entity.pdbx_description
1 polymer ?
#
loop_
_entity_poly.entity_id
_entity_poly.type
_entity_poly.pdbx_seq_one_letter_code
_entity_poly.pdbx_strand_id
1 'polypeptide(L)'
;MPLTFYVDRRAWRAHHQRVLADRPALVPVVKGNGYGFTLPLLAEAARQLGPAGVDQIAVGTAQEAARVLGFFPHDLVLLEPFLPGAEWVDLPDRVVRNAASVDAVRMLAGRRLVIDCRSSLRRQGVARTELRELRSALRGGEAEGYCVHLPMERPARADPVREVSDWVFALREAGLAVPVMYVSHLSRPELEALGLRFPRTRFRLRTGTDLWLGDRSAIEARATVLDVRPVARGERIGYRQGRARRGGWIVVVSGGTVHGVGLEAPKIMRGVLPRAKELGRSGLRAMNRTLSPFSWQGRRHWFAEPPHMSVSMIHLPGTQAPPRPGGELVADLRHTATHFDRVAIFNEDLATPASLPRQGAAGARPAACVSSSSSS
;
A
#
# COMPACT_ATOMS: atom_id res chain seq x y z
N MET A 1 5.66 -10.02 -21.71
CA MET A 1 6.64 -8.97 -21.35
C MET A 1 6.04 -8.12 -20.24
N PRO A 2 6.73 -7.90 -19.11
CA PRO A 2 6.08 -7.48 -17.85
C PRO A 2 5.87 -5.99 -17.71
N LEU A 3 4.84 -5.62 -16.93
CA LEU A 3 4.78 -4.40 -16.15
C LEU A 3 5.66 -4.60 -14.92
N THR A 4 6.78 -3.89 -14.82
CA THR A 4 7.81 -4.12 -13.80
C THR A 4 7.84 -3.00 -12.76
N PHE A 5 7.94 -3.38 -11.50
CA PHE A 5 8.19 -2.48 -10.38
C PHE A 5 9.67 -2.57 -10.00
N TYR A 6 10.40 -1.50 -10.25
CA TYR A 6 11.81 -1.37 -9.93
C TYR A 6 12.01 -0.78 -8.55
N VAL A 7 12.94 -1.36 -7.79
CA VAL A 7 13.23 -0.97 -6.41
C VAL A 7 14.74 -0.83 -6.22
N ASP A 8 15.20 0.36 -5.89
CA ASP A 8 16.56 0.58 -5.41
C ASP A 8 16.63 0.16 -3.94
N ARG A 9 17.19 -1.01 -3.65
CA ARG A 9 17.26 -1.58 -2.31
C ARG A 9 17.97 -0.69 -1.31
N ARG A 10 19.07 -0.05 -1.72
CA ARG A 10 19.86 0.81 -0.83
C ARG A 10 19.08 2.05 -0.41
N ALA A 11 18.48 2.76 -1.36
CA ALA A 11 17.66 3.93 -1.08
C ALA A 11 16.41 3.55 -0.25
N TRP A 12 15.78 2.42 -0.57
CA TRP A 12 14.62 1.90 0.14
C TRP A 12 14.94 1.53 1.59
N ARG A 13 16.06 0.82 1.84
CA ARG A 13 16.54 0.52 3.20
C ARG A 13 16.89 1.79 3.99
N ALA A 14 17.55 2.75 3.38
CA ALA A 14 17.87 4.02 4.02
C ALA A 14 16.60 4.78 4.44
N HIS A 15 15.54 4.72 3.60
CA HIS A 15 14.24 5.27 3.96
C HIS A 15 13.63 4.55 5.17
N HIS A 16 13.63 3.22 5.20
CA HIS A 16 13.13 2.45 6.35
C HIS A 16 13.85 2.84 7.64
N GLN A 17 15.18 2.97 7.61
CA GLN A 17 15.96 3.38 8.79
C GLN A 17 15.55 4.76 9.29
N ARG A 18 15.33 5.73 8.39
CA ARG A 18 14.82 7.08 8.77
C ARG A 18 13.45 7.01 9.42
N VAL A 19 12.53 6.21 8.86
CA VAL A 19 11.18 6.05 9.41
C VAL A 19 11.20 5.40 10.78
N LEU A 20 12.04 4.39 11.00
CA LEU A 20 12.19 3.71 12.29
C LEU A 20 12.83 4.62 13.35
N ALA A 21 13.82 5.40 12.99
CA ALA A 21 14.46 6.38 13.89
C ALA A 21 13.47 7.48 14.34
N ASP A 22 12.57 7.88 13.44
CA ASP A 22 11.51 8.86 13.75
C ASP A 22 10.36 8.26 14.58
N ARG A 23 10.11 6.96 14.46
CA ARG A 23 8.94 6.28 15.04
C ARG A 23 9.32 4.96 15.72
N PRO A 24 9.87 5.03 16.95
CA PRO A 24 10.21 3.82 17.71
C PRO A 24 8.94 2.99 18.01
N ALA A 25 9.09 1.69 18.12
CA ALA A 25 8.00 0.72 18.33
C ALA A 25 6.94 0.67 17.20
N LEU A 26 7.36 0.97 15.98
CA LEU A 26 6.55 0.88 14.77
C LEU A 26 6.14 -0.58 14.48
N VAL A 27 4.90 -0.75 14.01
CA VAL A 27 4.37 -2.01 13.51
C VAL A 27 4.13 -1.89 12.00
N PRO A 28 4.98 -2.50 11.16
CA PRO A 28 4.80 -2.50 9.72
C PRO A 28 3.47 -3.13 9.31
N VAL A 29 2.73 -2.50 8.41
CA VAL A 29 1.49 -3.04 7.86
C VAL A 29 1.80 -3.73 6.54
N VAL A 30 1.48 -5.04 6.46
CA VAL A 30 1.67 -5.90 5.30
C VAL A 30 0.31 -6.44 4.87
N LYS A 31 -0.31 -5.86 3.83
CA LYS A 31 -1.68 -6.19 3.42
C LYS A 31 -1.96 -5.92 1.94
N GLY A 32 -3.09 -6.47 1.46
CA GLY A 32 -3.60 -6.25 0.11
C GLY A 32 -2.64 -6.80 -0.94
N ASN A 33 -2.35 -6.01 -1.96
CA ASN A 33 -1.38 -6.36 -2.99
C ASN A 33 0.10 -6.20 -2.55
N GLY A 34 0.38 -6.05 -1.25
CA GLY A 34 1.71 -5.77 -0.73
C GLY A 34 2.24 -4.40 -1.17
N TYR A 35 1.37 -3.41 -1.34
CA TYR A 35 1.74 -2.06 -1.80
C TYR A 35 2.44 -2.05 -3.18
N GLY A 36 2.23 -3.09 -3.98
CA GLY A 36 2.89 -3.30 -5.27
C GLY A 36 4.14 -4.20 -5.21
N PHE A 37 4.65 -4.49 -4.01
CA PHE A 37 5.80 -5.39 -3.85
C PHE A 37 5.42 -6.86 -3.88
N THR A 38 4.65 -7.35 -3.02
CA THR A 38 4.02 -8.62 -2.68
C THR A 38 4.03 -8.81 -1.16
N LEU A 39 3.13 -9.60 -0.62
CA LEU A 39 3.08 -9.85 0.82
C LEU A 39 4.34 -10.56 1.35
N PRO A 40 4.85 -11.66 0.71
CA PRO A 40 6.05 -12.32 1.17
C PRO A 40 7.29 -11.41 1.18
N LEU A 41 7.47 -10.60 0.13
CA LEU A 41 8.61 -9.68 0.04
C LEU A 41 8.58 -8.63 1.15
N LEU A 42 7.41 -8.08 1.47
CA LEU A 42 7.29 -7.11 2.57
C LEU A 42 7.45 -7.76 3.94
N ALA A 43 6.97 -9.00 4.14
CA ALA A 43 7.18 -9.73 5.38
C ALA A 43 8.67 -10.00 5.61
N GLU A 44 9.39 -10.42 4.57
CA GLU A 44 10.84 -10.60 4.61
C GLU A 44 11.58 -9.26 4.86
N ALA A 45 11.15 -8.18 4.21
CA ALA A 45 11.71 -6.85 4.48
C ALA A 45 11.47 -6.42 5.93
N ALA A 46 10.28 -6.66 6.49
CA ALA A 46 9.98 -6.40 7.90
C ALA A 46 10.85 -7.23 8.84
N ARG A 47 11.12 -8.51 8.51
CA ARG A 47 12.06 -9.37 9.27
C ARG A 47 13.46 -8.76 9.34
N GLN A 48 13.94 -8.17 8.24
CA GLN A 48 15.24 -7.50 8.20
C GLN A 48 15.30 -6.22 9.05
N LEU A 49 14.15 -5.68 9.48
CA LEU A 49 14.05 -4.55 10.40
C LEU A 49 14.02 -4.99 11.88
N GLY A 50 14.05 -6.29 12.17
CA GLY A 50 14.08 -6.84 13.54
C GLY A 50 15.18 -6.24 14.41
N PRO A 51 16.45 -6.12 13.95
CA PRO A 51 17.51 -5.48 14.71
C PRO A 51 17.24 -4.01 15.09
N ALA A 52 16.36 -3.32 14.33
CA ALA A 52 15.91 -1.96 14.63
C ALA A 52 14.62 -1.92 15.47
N GLY A 53 14.20 -3.06 16.06
CA GLY A 53 13.09 -3.14 17.02
C GLY A 53 11.75 -3.54 16.43
N VAL A 54 11.68 -4.02 15.19
CA VAL A 54 10.45 -4.58 14.60
C VAL A 54 10.28 -6.03 15.05
N ASP A 55 9.42 -6.24 16.04
CA ASP A 55 9.10 -7.52 16.66
C ASP A 55 7.70 -8.05 16.29
N GLN A 56 6.96 -7.31 15.46
CA GLN A 56 5.59 -7.63 15.07
C GLN A 56 5.21 -6.93 13.77
N ILE A 57 4.35 -7.56 12.96
CA ILE A 57 3.72 -6.93 11.78
C ILE A 57 2.20 -6.97 11.89
N ALA A 58 1.52 -6.03 11.24
CA ALA A 58 0.07 -6.03 11.12
C ALA A 58 -0.33 -6.49 9.71
N VAL A 59 -1.20 -7.50 9.62
CA VAL A 59 -1.60 -8.14 8.37
C VAL A 59 -3.08 -7.93 8.11
N GLY A 60 -3.48 -7.76 6.87
CA GLY A 60 -4.86 -7.39 6.50
C GLY A 60 -5.88 -8.44 6.92
N THR A 61 -5.76 -9.67 6.43
CA THR A 61 -6.72 -10.77 6.62
C THR A 61 -6.06 -12.04 7.14
N ALA A 62 -6.87 -12.99 7.60
CA ALA A 62 -6.40 -14.31 8.04
C ALA A 62 -5.70 -15.08 6.89
N GLN A 63 -6.24 -14.98 5.66
CA GLN A 63 -5.65 -15.59 4.47
C GLN A 63 -4.31 -14.93 4.10
N GLU A 64 -4.20 -13.61 4.26
CA GLU A 64 -2.93 -12.91 4.05
C GLU A 64 -1.90 -13.32 5.12
N ALA A 65 -2.33 -13.50 6.38
CA ALA A 65 -1.46 -13.99 7.45
C ALA A 65 -0.87 -15.37 7.11
N ALA A 66 -1.69 -16.31 6.64
CA ALA A 66 -1.24 -17.63 6.22
C ALA A 66 -0.13 -17.55 5.14
N ARG A 67 -0.22 -16.57 4.23
CA ARG A 67 0.77 -16.37 3.16
C ARG A 67 2.11 -15.80 3.62
N VAL A 68 2.18 -15.16 4.78
CA VAL A 68 3.40 -14.49 5.28
C VAL A 68 4.04 -15.21 6.47
N LEU A 69 3.39 -16.23 7.04
CA LEU A 69 3.87 -16.97 8.19
C LEU A 69 5.30 -17.53 8.02
N GLY A 70 5.66 -17.99 6.82
CA GLY A 70 6.99 -18.53 6.53
C GLY A 70 8.08 -17.47 6.36
N PHE A 71 7.71 -16.19 6.22
CA PHE A 71 8.63 -15.09 5.91
C PHE A 71 8.89 -14.16 7.10
N PHE A 72 8.03 -14.18 8.11
CA PHE A 72 8.19 -13.37 9.32
C PHE A 72 8.02 -14.27 10.57
N PRO A 73 9.06 -14.42 11.41
CA PRO A 73 9.06 -15.42 12.49
C PRO A 73 8.36 -14.98 13.79
N HIS A 74 8.10 -13.67 13.94
CA HIS A 74 7.52 -13.10 15.16
C HIS A 74 5.98 -12.99 15.06
N ASP A 75 5.37 -12.28 16.01
CA ASP A 75 3.92 -12.13 16.11
C ASP A 75 3.32 -11.34 14.93
N LEU A 76 2.14 -11.77 14.50
CA LEU A 76 1.30 -11.09 13.52
C LEU A 76 0.04 -10.58 14.21
N VAL A 77 -0.39 -9.34 13.93
CA VAL A 77 -1.69 -8.80 14.36
C VAL A 77 -2.62 -8.70 13.15
N LEU A 78 -3.78 -9.33 13.23
CA LEU A 78 -4.79 -9.18 12.18
C LEU A 78 -5.45 -7.80 12.27
N LEU A 79 -5.63 -7.18 11.10
CA LEU A 79 -6.38 -5.92 10.96
C LEU A 79 -7.86 -6.17 10.67
N GLU A 80 -8.16 -7.32 10.07
CA GLU A 80 -9.51 -7.80 9.86
C GLU A 80 -10.14 -8.18 11.21
N PRO A 81 -11.30 -7.61 11.57
CA PRO A 81 -12.01 -8.05 12.75
C PRO A 81 -12.63 -9.42 12.51
N PHE A 82 -12.57 -10.27 13.52
CA PHE A 82 -13.30 -11.52 13.52
C PHE A 82 -14.83 -11.24 13.48
N LEU A 83 -15.50 -11.88 12.54
CA LEU A 83 -16.95 -11.80 12.41
C LEU A 83 -17.57 -13.11 12.86
N PRO A 84 -18.56 -13.09 13.78
CA PRO A 84 -19.35 -14.24 14.12
C PRO A 84 -19.96 -14.90 12.88
N GLY A 85 -19.77 -16.20 12.70
CA GLY A 85 -20.27 -16.93 11.51
C GLY A 85 -19.34 -16.88 10.28
N ALA A 86 -18.21 -16.15 10.32
CA ALA A 86 -17.21 -16.23 9.28
C ALA A 86 -16.48 -17.58 9.27
N GLU A 87 -15.98 -17.96 8.11
CA GLU A 87 -15.11 -19.16 7.99
C GLU A 87 -13.88 -19.03 8.91
N TRP A 88 -13.66 -20.09 9.69
CA TRP A 88 -12.51 -20.15 10.58
C TRP A 88 -11.26 -20.54 9.81
N VAL A 89 -10.27 -19.65 9.79
CA VAL A 89 -8.93 -19.97 9.28
C VAL A 89 -8.07 -20.38 10.47
N ASP A 90 -7.57 -21.60 10.44
CA ASP A 90 -6.65 -22.09 11.48
C ASP A 90 -5.27 -21.43 11.30
N LEU A 91 -4.81 -20.77 12.35
CA LEU A 91 -3.56 -20.02 12.39
C LEU A 91 -2.86 -20.27 13.72
N PRO A 92 -1.53 -20.32 13.76
CA PRO A 92 -0.78 -20.56 14.99
C PRO A 92 -1.00 -19.43 16.01
N ASP A 93 -0.75 -19.71 17.28
CA ASP A 93 -0.99 -18.79 18.41
C ASP A 93 -0.25 -17.46 18.31
N ARG A 94 0.86 -17.40 17.56
CA ARG A 94 1.56 -16.15 17.28
C ARG A 94 0.81 -15.18 16.36
N VAL A 95 -0.39 -15.57 15.86
CA VAL A 95 -1.28 -14.69 15.13
C VAL A 95 -2.37 -14.18 16.07
N VAL A 96 -2.21 -12.94 16.50
CA VAL A 96 -3.12 -12.23 17.39
C VAL A 96 -4.37 -11.83 16.63
N ARG A 97 -5.53 -12.29 17.08
CA ARG A 97 -6.83 -12.02 16.46
C ARG A 97 -7.30 -10.60 16.77
N ASN A 98 -8.16 -10.04 15.92
CA ASN A 98 -8.78 -8.74 16.14
C ASN A 98 -10.28 -8.91 16.41
N ALA A 99 -10.78 -8.30 17.48
CA ALA A 99 -12.20 -8.23 17.81
C ALA A 99 -12.70 -6.78 17.74
N ALA A 100 -13.81 -6.56 17.03
CA ALA A 100 -14.42 -5.23 16.91
C ALA A 100 -15.84 -5.16 17.52
N SER A 101 -16.25 -6.21 18.22
CA SER A 101 -17.53 -6.27 18.96
C SER A 101 -17.38 -7.14 20.20
N VAL A 102 -18.29 -6.96 21.16
CA VAL A 102 -18.31 -7.77 22.38
C VAL A 102 -18.57 -9.24 22.07
N ASP A 103 -19.43 -9.54 21.10
CA ASP A 103 -19.71 -10.93 20.68
C ASP A 103 -18.48 -11.60 20.08
N ALA A 104 -17.71 -10.87 19.26
CA ALA A 104 -16.44 -11.39 18.75
C ALA A 104 -15.45 -11.74 19.90
N VAL A 105 -15.40 -10.90 20.95
CA VAL A 105 -14.57 -11.18 22.14
C VAL A 105 -15.03 -12.45 22.86
N ARG A 106 -16.35 -12.65 23.02
CA ARG A 106 -16.89 -13.89 23.62
C ARG A 106 -16.50 -15.15 22.84
N MET A 107 -16.58 -15.07 21.51
CA MET A 107 -16.24 -16.19 20.62
C MET A 107 -14.74 -16.47 20.55
N LEU A 108 -13.91 -15.47 20.75
CA LEU A 108 -12.44 -15.58 20.77
C LEU A 108 -11.90 -15.86 22.18
N ALA A 109 -12.75 -16.21 23.15
CA ALA A 109 -12.32 -16.50 24.51
C ALA A 109 -11.20 -17.57 24.54
N GLY A 110 -10.13 -17.30 25.29
CA GLY A 110 -8.94 -18.18 25.38
C GLY A 110 -7.97 -18.02 24.21
N ARG A 111 -8.21 -17.13 23.25
CA ARG A 111 -7.27 -16.79 22.17
C ARG A 111 -6.56 -15.48 22.45
N ARG A 112 -5.35 -15.33 21.89
CA ARG A 112 -4.63 -14.06 21.85
C ARG A 112 -5.41 -13.07 20.98
N LEU A 113 -5.77 -11.91 21.54
CA LEU A 113 -6.59 -10.93 20.81
C LEU A 113 -6.23 -9.49 21.13
N VAL A 114 -6.44 -8.62 20.15
CA VAL A 114 -6.52 -7.17 20.29
C VAL A 114 -7.95 -6.71 20.03
N ILE A 115 -8.33 -5.57 20.60
CA ILE A 115 -9.71 -5.06 20.50
C ILE A 115 -9.71 -3.72 19.79
N ASP A 116 -10.46 -3.62 18.69
CA ASP A 116 -10.69 -2.33 18.01
C ASP A 116 -11.62 -1.45 18.84
N CYS A 117 -11.19 -0.23 19.11
CA CYS A 117 -11.98 0.84 19.73
C CYS A 117 -12.60 1.72 18.63
N ARG A 118 -13.87 2.05 18.76
CA ARG A 118 -14.58 2.89 17.79
C ARG A 118 -14.09 4.33 17.84
N SER A 119 -13.19 4.68 16.96
CA SER A 119 -12.60 6.02 16.84
C SER A 119 -13.52 7.01 16.09
N SER A 120 -13.07 8.26 15.98
CA SER A 120 -13.69 9.29 15.13
C SER A 120 -13.79 8.90 13.64
N LEU A 121 -13.03 7.91 13.19
CA LEU A 121 -13.17 7.31 11.85
C LEU A 121 -14.54 6.64 11.64
N ARG A 122 -15.21 6.18 12.71
CA ARG A 122 -16.55 5.56 12.72
C ARG A 122 -16.68 4.35 11.79
N ARG A 123 -15.61 3.56 11.66
CA ARG A 123 -15.61 2.40 10.77
C ARG A 123 -16.11 1.14 11.49
N GLN A 124 -15.38 0.71 12.53
CA GLN A 124 -15.67 -0.48 13.32
C GLN A 124 -15.09 -0.28 14.74
N GLY A 125 -15.39 -1.19 15.65
CA GLY A 125 -14.84 -1.19 17.00
C GLY A 125 -15.92 -1.10 18.09
N VAL A 126 -15.54 -1.53 19.29
CA VAL A 126 -16.35 -1.47 20.50
C VAL A 126 -16.57 0.01 20.89
N ALA A 127 -17.80 0.37 21.23
CA ALA A 127 -18.13 1.69 21.72
C ALA A 127 -17.80 1.84 23.20
N ARG A 128 -17.61 3.09 23.68
CA ARG A 128 -17.38 3.34 25.13
C ARG A 128 -18.51 2.87 26.01
N THR A 129 -19.74 2.90 25.51
CA THR A 129 -20.93 2.41 26.22
C THR A 129 -20.94 0.90 26.42
N GLU A 130 -20.15 0.15 25.64
CA GLU A 130 -20.07 -1.31 25.68
C GLU A 130 -18.93 -1.81 26.58
N LEU A 131 -18.10 -0.93 27.18
CA LEU A 131 -16.89 -1.32 27.93
C LEU A 131 -17.19 -2.16 29.17
N ARG A 132 -18.32 -1.94 29.86
CA ARG A 132 -18.74 -2.79 30.99
C ARG A 132 -19.01 -4.23 30.52
N GLU A 133 -19.71 -4.35 29.44
CA GLU A 133 -20.02 -5.65 28.82
C GLU A 133 -18.77 -6.33 28.26
N LEU A 134 -17.88 -5.55 27.64
CA LEU A 134 -16.57 -6.01 27.19
C LEU A 134 -15.75 -6.64 28.31
N ARG A 135 -15.69 -5.99 29.48
CA ARG A 135 -14.99 -6.53 30.66
C ARG A 135 -15.57 -7.89 31.05
N SER A 136 -16.90 -8.00 31.08
CA SER A 136 -17.58 -9.27 31.39
C SER A 136 -17.30 -10.33 30.33
N ALA A 137 -17.23 -9.96 29.06
CA ALA A 137 -16.97 -10.87 27.95
C ALA A 137 -15.55 -11.47 28.00
N LEU A 138 -14.57 -10.75 28.50
CA LEU A 138 -13.18 -11.22 28.70
C LEU A 138 -13.06 -12.30 29.78
N ARG A 139 -14.09 -12.51 30.64
CA ARG A 139 -14.14 -13.58 31.65
C ARG A 139 -12.90 -13.67 32.56
N GLY A 140 -12.35 -12.52 32.93
CA GLY A 140 -11.12 -12.44 33.74
C GLY A 140 -9.81 -12.61 32.96
N GLY A 141 -9.87 -12.91 31.66
CA GLY A 141 -8.73 -12.79 30.75
C GLY A 141 -8.45 -11.34 30.36
N GLU A 142 -7.35 -11.10 29.69
CA GLU A 142 -6.93 -9.78 29.24
C GLU A 142 -6.75 -9.75 27.72
N ALA A 143 -7.07 -8.63 27.11
CA ALA A 143 -6.65 -8.37 25.73
C ALA A 143 -5.15 -8.01 25.71
N GLU A 144 -4.42 -8.45 24.68
CA GLU A 144 -3.02 -8.05 24.50
C GLU A 144 -2.87 -6.56 24.21
N GLY A 145 -3.91 -5.94 23.73
CA GLY A 145 -3.94 -4.51 23.48
C GLY A 145 -5.24 -4.03 22.84
N TYR A 146 -5.29 -2.73 22.63
CA TYR A 146 -6.42 -2.05 22.01
C TYR A 146 -5.96 -1.29 20.78
N CYS A 147 -6.84 -1.15 19.80
CA CYS A 147 -6.54 -0.48 18.55
C CYS A 147 -7.40 0.77 18.38
N VAL A 148 -6.77 1.92 18.16
CA VAL A 148 -7.45 3.16 17.77
C VAL A 148 -6.96 3.56 16.38
N HIS A 149 -7.82 3.42 15.37
CA HIS A 149 -7.49 3.82 14.00
C HIS A 149 -8.01 5.22 13.74
N LEU A 150 -7.11 6.19 13.70
CA LEU A 150 -7.45 7.59 13.52
C LEU A 150 -7.61 7.96 12.03
N PRO A 151 -8.41 9.00 11.70
CA PRO A 151 -8.49 9.53 10.34
C PRO A 151 -7.12 10.06 9.87
N MET A 152 -6.81 9.86 8.58
CA MET A 152 -5.61 10.42 7.94
C MET A 152 -5.72 11.94 7.79
N GLU A 153 -6.89 12.43 7.37
CA GLU A 153 -7.21 13.85 7.30
C GLU A 153 -8.12 14.22 8.46
N ARG A 154 -7.75 15.27 9.20
CA ARG A 154 -8.45 15.70 10.39
C ARG A 154 -8.88 17.16 10.26
N PRO A 155 -10.04 17.56 10.84
CA PRO A 155 -10.36 18.98 11.01
C PRO A 155 -9.27 19.68 11.83
N ALA A 156 -9.04 20.98 11.59
CA ALA A 156 -8.00 21.74 12.30
C ALA A 156 -8.15 21.76 13.85
N ARG A 157 -9.36 21.53 14.34
CA ARG A 157 -9.66 21.47 15.80
C ARG A 157 -9.59 20.06 16.37
N ALA A 158 -9.32 19.02 15.56
CA ALA A 158 -9.21 17.66 16.06
C ALA A 158 -7.92 17.46 16.83
N ASP A 159 -8.04 16.93 18.04
CA ASP A 159 -6.91 16.57 18.90
C ASP A 159 -6.79 15.04 18.97
N PRO A 160 -5.88 14.42 18.22
CA PRO A 160 -5.72 12.98 18.22
C PRO A 160 -5.11 12.45 19.53
N VAL A 161 -4.27 13.23 20.21
CA VAL A 161 -3.72 12.87 21.52
C VAL A 161 -4.83 12.77 22.55
N ARG A 162 -5.75 13.73 22.54
CA ARG A 162 -6.94 13.70 23.38
C ARG A 162 -7.82 12.49 23.08
N GLU A 163 -8.11 12.23 21.80
CA GLU A 163 -8.97 11.09 21.43
C GLU A 163 -8.39 9.75 21.92
N VAL A 164 -7.09 9.52 21.75
CA VAL A 164 -6.41 8.31 22.23
C VAL A 164 -6.38 8.28 23.77
N SER A 165 -6.09 9.42 24.42
CA SER A 165 -6.10 9.54 25.88
C SER A 165 -7.45 9.19 26.48
N ASP A 166 -8.51 9.71 25.90
CA ASP A 166 -9.89 9.45 26.35
C ASP A 166 -10.25 7.96 26.23
N TRP A 167 -9.68 7.23 25.25
CA TRP A 167 -9.82 5.77 25.16
C TRP A 167 -9.05 5.06 26.28
N VAL A 168 -7.80 5.46 26.54
CA VAL A 168 -7.02 4.85 27.65
C VAL A 168 -7.72 5.06 28.99
N PHE A 169 -8.26 6.25 29.24
CA PHE A 169 -9.00 6.53 30.48
C PHE A 169 -10.28 5.68 30.57
N ALA A 170 -11.12 5.68 29.53
CA ALA A 170 -12.37 4.93 29.54
C ALA A 170 -12.16 3.41 29.75
N LEU A 171 -11.13 2.83 29.13
CA LEU A 171 -10.76 1.44 29.33
C LEU A 171 -10.35 1.17 30.80
N ARG A 172 -9.50 2.02 31.37
CA ARG A 172 -9.06 1.89 32.77
C ARG A 172 -10.19 2.07 33.76
N GLU A 173 -11.07 3.05 33.53
CA GLU A 173 -12.28 3.25 34.35
C GLU A 173 -13.22 2.05 34.31
N ALA A 174 -13.29 1.35 33.16
CA ALA A 174 -14.01 0.09 33.06
C ALA A 174 -13.27 -1.10 33.74
N GLY A 175 -12.09 -0.87 34.32
CA GLY A 175 -11.27 -1.88 34.97
C GLY A 175 -10.55 -2.81 34.00
N LEU A 176 -10.25 -2.32 32.80
CA LEU A 176 -9.51 -3.01 31.76
C LEU A 176 -8.04 -2.56 31.78
N ALA A 177 -7.10 -3.52 31.80
CA ALA A 177 -5.69 -3.23 31.65
C ALA A 177 -5.40 -2.77 30.22
N VAL A 178 -4.53 -1.75 30.05
CA VAL A 178 -4.13 -1.23 28.73
C VAL A 178 -2.61 -1.35 28.60
N PRO A 179 -2.08 -2.57 28.37
CA PRO A 179 -0.64 -2.77 28.23
C PRO A 179 -0.13 -2.20 26.91
N VAL A 180 -0.88 -2.39 25.82
CA VAL A 180 -0.54 -1.90 24.49
C VAL A 180 -1.70 -1.14 23.85
N MET A 181 -1.38 0.00 23.23
CA MET A 181 -2.32 0.74 22.38
C MET A 181 -1.75 0.86 20.97
N TYR A 182 -2.38 0.16 20.02
CA TYR A 182 -2.07 0.29 18.60
C TYR A 182 -2.75 1.52 18.02
N VAL A 183 -1.97 2.41 17.47
CA VAL A 183 -2.44 3.68 16.92
C VAL A 183 -2.07 3.82 15.44
N SER A 184 -2.63 4.80 14.75
CA SER A 184 -2.30 5.13 13.36
C SER A 184 -2.31 6.64 13.16
N HIS A 185 -1.59 7.12 12.15
CA HIS A 185 -1.60 8.51 11.70
C HIS A 185 -1.27 9.53 12.82
N LEU A 186 -0.40 9.16 13.74
CA LEU A 186 0.19 10.08 14.74
C LEU A 186 1.60 10.48 14.31
N SER A 187 1.94 11.73 14.56
CA SER A 187 3.29 12.25 14.48
C SER A 187 4.14 11.81 15.67
N ARG A 188 5.46 11.98 15.57
CA ARG A 188 6.39 11.69 16.66
C ARG A 188 6.08 12.49 17.93
N PRO A 189 5.86 13.82 17.91
CA PRO A 189 5.50 14.57 19.11
C PRO A 189 4.19 14.10 19.77
N GLU A 190 3.20 13.69 18.96
CA GLU A 190 1.94 13.15 19.49
C GLU A 190 2.15 11.80 20.19
N LEU A 191 3.02 10.93 19.66
CA LEU A 191 3.38 9.66 20.30
C LEU A 191 4.16 9.87 21.60
N GLU A 192 5.11 10.81 21.61
CA GLU A 192 5.88 11.17 22.79
C GLU A 192 4.98 11.73 23.90
N ALA A 193 4.04 12.61 23.55
CA ALA A 193 3.05 13.16 24.50
C ALA A 193 2.18 12.05 25.13
N LEU A 194 1.76 11.05 24.33
CA LEU A 194 1.02 9.90 24.86
C LEU A 194 1.89 9.02 25.76
N GLY A 195 3.14 8.76 25.39
CA GLY A 195 4.09 7.98 26.18
C GLY A 195 4.37 8.63 27.55
N LEU A 196 4.58 9.94 27.60
CA LEU A 196 4.76 10.71 28.83
C LEU A 196 3.50 10.66 29.71
N ARG A 197 2.33 10.77 29.12
CA ARG A 197 1.06 10.77 29.85
C ARG A 197 0.68 9.39 30.41
N PHE A 198 1.07 8.32 29.71
CA PHE A 198 0.71 6.94 30.07
C PHE A 198 1.92 6.01 30.10
N PRO A 199 2.86 6.15 31.03
CA PRO A 199 4.13 5.42 31.05
C PRO A 199 3.98 3.90 31.21
N ARG A 200 2.79 3.42 31.63
CA ARG A 200 2.48 1.99 31.74
C ARG A 200 1.74 1.43 30.51
N THR A 201 1.57 2.23 29.45
CA THR A 201 0.96 1.80 28.19
C THR A 201 1.98 1.95 27.06
N ARG A 202 2.29 0.86 26.36
CA ARG A 202 3.15 0.91 25.16
C ARG A 202 2.32 1.33 23.96
N PHE A 203 2.62 2.50 23.40
CA PHE A 203 1.99 2.96 22.15
C PHE A 203 2.76 2.38 20.95
N ARG A 204 2.06 1.73 20.03
CA ARG A 204 2.63 1.13 18.82
C ARG A 204 1.98 1.72 17.59
N LEU A 205 2.76 2.40 16.75
CA LEU A 205 2.28 3.03 15.52
C LEU A 205 2.23 2.01 14.38
N ARG A 206 1.04 1.76 13.84
CA ARG A 206 0.87 0.96 12.62
C ARG A 206 1.06 1.84 11.40
N THR A 207 2.02 1.50 10.54
CA THR A 207 2.29 2.25 9.31
C THR A 207 2.54 1.32 8.12
N GLY A 208 2.06 1.69 6.96
CA GLY A 208 2.20 0.94 5.71
C GLY A 208 2.72 1.82 4.58
N THR A 209 1.87 2.67 4.02
CA THR A 209 2.20 3.47 2.83
C THR A 209 3.45 4.31 3.02
N ASP A 210 3.59 4.97 4.15
CA ASP A 210 4.74 5.82 4.44
C ASP A 210 6.03 5.00 4.59
N LEU A 211 5.96 3.82 5.23
CA LEU A 211 7.11 2.93 5.36
C LEU A 211 7.54 2.37 4.00
N TRP A 212 6.60 1.83 3.22
CA TRP A 212 6.94 1.08 2.02
C TRP A 212 7.10 1.94 0.76
N LEU A 213 6.36 3.05 0.67
CA LEU A 213 6.25 3.90 -0.52
C LEU A 213 6.62 5.37 -0.25
N GLY A 214 7.14 5.70 0.93
CA GLY A 214 7.43 7.09 1.32
C GLY A 214 8.57 7.72 0.53
N ASP A 215 9.58 6.94 0.16
CA ASP A 215 10.65 7.42 -0.72
C ASP A 215 10.36 7.06 -2.19
N ARG A 216 9.81 8.02 -2.92
CA ARG A 216 9.47 7.86 -4.33
C ARG A 216 10.70 7.77 -5.24
N SER A 217 11.86 8.21 -4.80
CA SER A 217 13.10 8.10 -5.57
C SER A 217 13.67 6.68 -5.57
N ALA A 218 13.30 5.88 -4.58
CA ALA A 218 13.73 4.49 -4.45
C ALA A 218 12.92 3.51 -5.31
N ILE A 219 11.81 3.96 -5.92
CA ILE A 219 10.86 3.07 -6.61
C ILE A 219 10.38 3.67 -7.93
N GLU A 220 10.25 2.83 -8.96
CA GLU A 220 9.71 3.23 -10.26
C GLU A 220 8.97 2.09 -10.95
N ALA A 221 7.80 2.38 -11.52
CA ALA A 221 7.09 1.43 -12.36
C ALA A 221 7.40 1.67 -13.83
N ARG A 222 7.61 0.59 -14.61
CA ARG A 222 7.86 0.65 -16.04
C ARG A 222 7.06 -0.40 -16.79
N ALA A 223 6.55 0.02 -17.95
CA ALA A 223 5.85 -0.83 -18.90
C ALA A 223 6.76 -1.20 -20.07
N THR A 224 6.82 -2.47 -20.43
CA THR A 224 7.57 -2.93 -21.60
C THR A 224 6.84 -2.54 -22.89
N VAL A 225 7.56 -2.01 -23.86
CA VAL A 225 7.07 -1.75 -25.21
C VAL A 225 6.96 -3.09 -25.96
N LEU A 226 5.76 -3.43 -26.37
CA LEU A 226 5.46 -4.69 -27.06
C LEU A 226 5.53 -4.55 -28.59
N ASP A 227 5.00 -3.42 -29.09
CA ASP A 227 4.96 -3.13 -30.53
C ASP A 227 4.92 -1.62 -30.76
N VAL A 228 5.39 -1.21 -31.94
CA VAL A 228 5.38 0.20 -32.38
C VAL A 228 5.05 0.24 -33.87
N ARG A 229 3.99 0.97 -34.22
CA ARG A 229 3.53 1.09 -35.63
C ARG A 229 3.25 2.53 -35.98
N PRO A 230 3.60 2.97 -37.19
CA PRO A 230 3.16 4.27 -37.70
C PRO A 230 1.63 4.26 -37.84
N VAL A 231 1.03 5.40 -37.69
CA VAL A 231 -0.41 5.62 -37.91
C VAL A 231 -0.63 6.93 -38.68
N ALA A 232 -1.43 6.87 -39.74
CA ALA A 232 -1.84 8.04 -40.48
C ALA A 232 -3.06 8.74 -39.84
N ARG A 233 -3.21 10.03 -40.08
CA ARG A 233 -4.43 10.77 -39.70
C ARG A 233 -5.67 10.13 -40.33
N GLY A 234 -6.69 9.85 -39.55
CA GLY A 234 -7.95 9.25 -40.00
C GLY A 234 -7.95 7.73 -40.02
N GLU A 235 -6.79 7.08 -39.88
CA GLU A 235 -6.69 5.65 -39.79
C GLU A 235 -7.44 5.10 -38.57
N ARG A 236 -8.07 3.91 -38.72
CA ARG A 236 -8.85 3.28 -37.65
C ARG A 236 -7.95 2.48 -36.72
N ILE A 237 -8.21 2.58 -35.41
CA ILE A 237 -7.39 1.98 -34.36
C ILE A 237 -8.26 1.20 -33.40
N GLY A 238 -7.75 0.05 -32.97
CA GLY A 238 -8.21 -0.73 -31.86
C GLY A 238 -9.58 -1.39 -32.00
N TYR A 239 -10.11 -1.90 -30.90
CA TYR A 239 -11.40 -2.62 -30.89
C TYR A 239 -12.59 -1.74 -31.23
N ARG A 240 -12.54 -0.47 -30.85
CA ARG A 240 -13.63 0.50 -31.10
C ARG A 240 -13.53 1.19 -32.46
N GLN A 241 -12.50 0.85 -33.22
CA GLN A 241 -12.27 1.40 -34.58
C GLN A 241 -12.32 2.94 -34.62
N GLY A 242 -11.85 3.58 -33.54
CA GLY A 242 -11.71 5.03 -33.45
C GLY A 242 -10.73 5.56 -34.50
N ARG A 243 -10.94 6.78 -34.98
CA ARG A 243 -10.03 7.38 -35.98
C ARG A 243 -8.89 8.13 -35.32
N ALA A 244 -7.65 7.91 -35.76
CA ALA A 244 -6.49 8.68 -35.35
C ALA A 244 -6.68 10.17 -35.72
N ARG A 245 -6.66 11.03 -34.72
CA ARG A 245 -6.86 12.48 -34.95
C ARG A 245 -5.67 13.16 -35.63
N ARG A 246 -4.46 12.58 -35.45
CA ARG A 246 -3.19 13.04 -36.01
C ARG A 246 -2.35 11.84 -36.39
N GLY A 247 -1.47 12.00 -37.38
CA GLY A 247 -0.43 11.05 -37.68
C GLY A 247 0.60 10.96 -36.55
N GLY A 248 1.29 9.84 -36.49
CA GLY A 248 2.29 9.57 -35.48
C GLY A 248 2.55 8.08 -35.31
N TRP A 249 2.63 7.63 -34.06
CA TRP A 249 2.92 6.23 -33.71
C TRP A 249 1.91 5.70 -32.71
N ILE A 250 1.48 4.48 -32.93
CA ILE A 250 0.81 3.69 -31.90
C ILE A 250 1.86 2.82 -31.23
N VAL A 251 1.97 2.98 -29.91
CA VAL A 251 2.88 2.20 -29.07
C VAL A 251 2.03 1.31 -28.19
N VAL A 252 2.21 0.01 -28.32
CA VAL A 252 1.57 -0.99 -27.46
C VAL A 252 2.51 -1.29 -26.31
N VAL A 253 2.00 -1.15 -25.08
CA VAL A 253 2.78 -1.36 -23.85
C VAL A 253 2.11 -2.39 -22.94
N SER A 254 2.90 -3.11 -22.15
CA SER A 254 2.39 -3.94 -21.06
C SER A 254 1.64 -3.10 -20.03
N GLY A 255 0.71 -3.72 -19.33
CA GLY A 255 -0.13 -3.04 -18.35
C GLY A 255 -1.49 -2.62 -18.92
N GLY A 256 -2.52 -3.25 -18.39
CA GLY A 256 -3.92 -3.02 -18.74
C GLY A 256 -4.81 -3.01 -17.49
N THR A 257 -6.10 -3.27 -17.67
CA THR A 257 -7.08 -3.15 -16.59
C THR A 257 -6.85 -4.15 -15.44
N VAL A 258 -6.33 -5.37 -15.71
CA VAL A 258 -5.95 -6.33 -14.66
C VAL A 258 -4.79 -5.84 -13.78
N HIS A 259 -3.98 -4.93 -14.29
CA HIS A 259 -2.90 -4.28 -13.55
C HIS A 259 -3.37 -2.99 -12.84
N GLY A 260 -4.64 -2.63 -12.94
CA GLY A 260 -5.17 -1.37 -12.40
C GLY A 260 -4.96 -0.15 -13.30
N VAL A 261 -4.47 -0.31 -14.54
CA VAL A 261 -4.28 0.79 -15.49
C VAL A 261 -5.65 1.30 -15.97
N GLY A 262 -5.84 2.61 -15.87
CA GLY A 262 -7.10 3.25 -16.26
C GLY A 262 -8.22 3.12 -15.22
N LEU A 263 -8.02 2.41 -14.12
CA LEU A 263 -8.97 2.33 -13.01
C LEU A 263 -8.75 3.51 -12.07
N GLU A 264 -9.83 4.22 -11.75
CA GLU A 264 -9.79 5.35 -10.83
C GLU A 264 -10.73 5.12 -9.65
N ALA A 265 -10.20 5.30 -8.44
CA ALA A 265 -11.03 5.36 -7.24
C ALA A 265 -11.64 6.76 -7.09
N PRO A 266 -12.85 6.89 -6.50
CA PRO A 266 -13.42 8.18 -6.15
C PRO A 266 -12.43 9.01 -5.30
N LYS A 267 -12.31 10.29 -5.64
CA LYS A 267 -11.45 11.24 -4.92
C LYS A 267 -12.31 12.29 -4.24
N ILE A 268 -12.07 12.49 -2.94
CA ILE A 268 -12.66 13.65 -2.24
C ILE A 268 -11.83 14.87 -2.62
N MET A 269 -12.46 15.84 -3.29
CA MET A 269 -11.82 17.09 -3.69
C MET A 269 -12.25 18.23 -2.79
N ARG A 270 -11.29 18.85 -2.13
CA ARG A 270 -11.52 20.05 -1.32
C ARG A 270 -10.93 21.26 -2.05
N GLY A 271 -11.74 22.32 -2.15
CA GLY A 271 -11.35 23.58 -2.82
C GLY A 271 -11.80 23.69 -4.27
N VAL A 272 -11.74 24.92 -4.84
CA VAL A 272 -12.24 25.24 -6.17
C VAL A 272 -11.28 24.76 -7.26
N LEU A 273 -9.99 24.93 -7.08
CA LEU A 273 -8.95 24.55 -8.07
C LEU A 273 -8.92 23.04 -8.38
N PRO A 274 -8.94 22.11 -7.39
CA PRO A 274 -9.02 20.67 -7.68
C PRO A 274 -10.30 20.28 -8.40
N ARG A 275 -11.46 20.91 -8.05
CA ARG A 275 -12.76 20.67 -8.71
C ARG A 275 -12.76 21.14 -10.16
N ALA A 276 -12.20 22.33 -10.44
CA ALA A 276 -12.08 22.85 -11.80
C ALA A 276 -11.17 21.97 -12.68
N LYS A 277 -10.04 21.48 -12.14
CA LYS A 277 -9.18 20.52 -12.83
C LYS A 277 -9.90 19.22 -13.17
N GLU A 278 -10.74 18.72 -12.27
CA GLU A 278 -11.47 17.48 -12.50
C GLU A 278 -12.61 17.68 -13.53
N LEU A 279 -13.31 18.81 -13.51
CA LEU A 279 -14.26 19.17 -14.57
C LEU A 279 -13.58 19.23 -15.94
N GLY A 280 -12.39 19.81 -16.03
CA GLY A 280 -11.59 19.81 -17.26
C GLY A 280 -11.21 18.40 -17.72
N ARG A 281 -10.82 17.52 -16.80
CA ARG A 281 -10.54 16.11 -17.10
C ARG A 281 -11.78 15.35 -17.54
N SER A 282 -12.91 15.57 -16.87
CA SER A 282 -14.19 14.96 -17.23
C SER A 282 -14.66 15.40 -18.62
N GLY A 283 -14.49 16.68 -18.97
CA GLY A 283 -14.73 17.18 -20.31
C GLY A 283 -13.86 16.52 -21.38
N LEU A 284 -12.56 16.33 -21.11
CA LEU A 284 -11.65 15.60 -22.00
C LEU A 284 -12.06 14.13 -22.17
N ARG A 285 -12.49 13.46 -21.08
CA ARG A 285 -13.01 12.09 -21.14
C ARG A 285 -14.28 11.97 -21.97
N ALA A 286 -15.22 12.93 -21.82
CA ALA A 286 -16.42 12.99 -22.66
C ALA A 286 -16.06 13.13 -24.15
N MET A 287 -14.91 13.73 -24.47
CA MET A 287 -14.34 13.79 -25.82
C MET A 287 -13.49 12.56 -26.20
N ASN A 288 -13.54 11.47 -25.44
CA ASN A 288 -12.70 10.28 -25.59
C ASN A 288 -11.19 10.59 -25.56
N ARG A 289 -10.77 11.54 -24.69
CA ARG A 289 -9.38 11.90 -24.50
C ARG A 289 -8.98 11.68 -23.04
N THR A 290 -8.25 10.59 -22.81
CA THR A 290 -7.71 10.26 -21.48
C THR A 290 -6.19 10.22 -21.56
N LEU A 291 -5.55 10.99 -20.68
CA LEU A 291 -4.09 10.98 -20.55
C LEU A 291 -3.69 9.65 -19.87
N SER A 292 -2.78 8.92 -20.51
CA SER A 292 -2.31 7.67 -19.95
C SER A 292 -1.33 7.90 -18.79
N PRO A 293 -1.07 6.89 -17.96
CA PRO A 293 -0.01 6.97 -16.96
C PRO A 293 1.40 6.82 -17.55
N PHE A 294 1.52 6.45 -18.83
CA PHE A 294 2.79 6.14 -19.47
C PHE A 294 3.48 7.39 -19.99
N SER A 295 4.78 7.48 -19.71
CA SER A 295 5.64 8.59 -20.11
C SER A 295 6.80 8.12 -20.98
N TRP A 296 7.05 8.85 -22.08
CA TRP A 296 8.21 8.68 -22.94
C TRP A 296 8.94 10.02 -23.09
N GLN A 297 10.26 10.03 -22.95
CA GLN A 297 11.08 11.27 -22.99
C GLN A 297 10.54 12.38 -22.05
N GLY A 298 10.16 12.00 -20.82
CA GLY A 298 9.68 12.92 -19.79
C GLY A 298 8.27 13.49 -20.01
N ARG A 299 7.53 13.03 -21.04
CA ARG A 299 6.17 13.50 -21.34
C ARG A 299 5.16 12.36 -21.28
N ARG A 300 4.01 12.59 -20.66
CA ARG A 300 2.87 11.66 -20.67
C ARG A 300 2.13 11.73 -22.01
N HIS A 301 1.66 10.59 -22.47
CA HIS A 301 0.97 10.45 -23.74
C HIS A 301 -0.49 10.05 -23.55
N TRP A 302 -1.31 10.32 -24.58
CA TRP A 302 -2.73 9.97 -24.57
C TRP A 302 -2.92 8.50 -24.89
N PHE A 303 -3.92 7.89 -24.25
CA PHE A 303 -4.40 6.61 -24.75
C PHE A 303 -4.90 6.76 -26.19
N ALA A 304 -4.57 5.79 -27.05
CA ALA A 304 -5.12 5.69 -28.39
C ALA A 304 -6.56 5.17 -28.34
N GLU A 305 -6.84 4.25 -27.41
CA GLU A 305 -8.15 3.77 -27.00
C GLU A 305 -8.13 3.36 -25.51
N PRO A 306 -9.27 3.05 -24.87
CA PRO A 306 -9.26 2.57 -23.48
C PRO A 306 -8.34 1.35 -23.29
N PRO A 307 -7.69 1.22 -22.13
CA PRO A 307 -6.83 0.08 -21.85
C PRO A 307 -7.52 -1.26 -22.07
N HIS A 308 -6.82 -2.19 -22.69
CA HIS A 308 -7.24 -3.59 -22.77
C HIS A 308 -6.99 -4.30 -21.44
N MET A 309 -7.29 -5.60 -21.40
CA MET A 309 -7.12 -6.41 -20.19
C MET A 309 -5.66 -6.42 -19.71
N SER A 310 -4.70 -6.72 -20.61
CA SER A 310 -3.29 -6.90 -20.26
C SER A 310 -2.34 -5.86 -20.86
N VAL A 311 -2.81 -5.07 -21.83
CA VAL A 311 -2.00 -4.10 -22.56
C VAL A 311 -2.71 -2.75 -22.70
N SER A 312 -1.94 -1.73 -22.99
CA SER A 312 -2.45 -0.40 -23.33
C SER A 312 -1.86 0.06 -24.66
N MET A 313 -2.63 0.85 -25.39
CA MET A 313 -2.21 1.50 -26.62
C MET A 313 -2.13 2.99 -26.40
N ILE A 314 -0.97 3.59 -26.67
CA ILE A 314 -0.76 5.05 -26.54
C ILE A 314 -0.40 5.64 -27.87
N HIS A 315 -0.77 6.90 -28.07
CA HIS A 315 -0.46 7.67 -29.28
C HIS A 315 0.72 8.60 -29.02
N LEU A 316 1.79 8.49 -29.81
CA LEU A 316 2.90 9.43 -29.82
C LEU A 316 2.80 10.31 -31.09
N PRO A 317 3.08 11.65 -30.97
CA PRO A 317 3.17 12.53 -32.14
C PRO A 317 4.27 12.09 -33.11
N GLY A 318 4.05 12.28 -34.41
CA GLY A 318 5.02 11.93 -35.44
C GLY A 318 6.34 12.74 -35.39
N THR A 319 6.36 13.86 -34.68
CA THR A 319 7.57 14.66 -34.39
C THR A 319 8.48 14.09 -33.34
N GLN A 320 8.05 13.02 -32.65
CA GLN A 320 8.79 12.37 -31.58
C GLN A 320 9.28 11.01 -32.06
N ALA A 321 10.59 10.72 -31.86
CA ALA A 321 11.13 9.42 -32.13
C ALA A 321 10.46 8.37 -31.20
N PRO A 322 9.91 7.27 -31.76
CA PRO A 322 9.24 6.26 -30.97
C PRO A 322 10.24 5.42 -30.17
N PRO A 323 9.82 4.77 -29.08
CA PRO A 323 10.61 3.76 -28.41
C PRO A 323 10.78 2.53 -29.30
N ARG A 324 11.76 1.68 -28.99
CA ARG A 324 11.92 0.40 -29.66
C ARG A 324 11.11 -0.70 -28.96
N PRO A 325 10.57 -1.69 -29.67
CA PRO A 325 10.06 -2.90 -29.03
C PRO A 325 11.09 -3.54 -28.09
N GLY A 326 10.66 -3.97 -26.91
CA GLY A 326 11.54 -4.43 -25.83
C GLY A 326 12.09 -3.32 -24.93
N GLY A 327 11.97 -2.05 -25.32
CA GLY A 327 12.27 -0.90 -24.44
C GLY A 327 11.20 -0.73 -23.36
N GLU A 328 11.38 0.27 -22.50
CA GLU A 328 10.47 0.52 -21.39
C GLU A 328 10.00 1.99 -21.32
N LEU A 329 8.75 2.18 -20.92
CA LEU A 329 8.17 3.48 -20.59
C LEU A 329 7.95 3.58 -19.08
N VAL A 330 8.24 4.73 -18.51
CA VAL A 330 7.86 5.02 -17.11
C VAL A 330 6.35 5.08 -16.99
N ALA A 331 5.82 4.45 -15.92
CA ALA A 331 4.40 4.36 -15.65
C ALA A 331 4.07 4.97 -14.27
N ASP A 332 3.38 6.11 -14.25
CA ASP A 332 2.90 6.74 -13.01
C ASP A 332 1.61 6.06 -12.54
N LEU A 333 1.76 5.03 -11.71
CA LEU A 333 0.70 4.16 -11.24
C LEU A 333 0.49 4.26 -9.73
N ARG A 334 -0.73 3.97 -9.29
CA ARG A 334 -1.06 3.88 -7.87
C ARG A 334 -0.64 2.50 -7.34
N HIS A 335 0.54 2.37 -6.76
CA HIS A 335 1.13 1.10 -6.31
C HIS A 335 0.19 0.27 -5.40
N THR A 336 -0.60 0.92 -4.54
CA THR A 336 -1.59 0.23 -3.67
C THR A 336 -2.77 -0.39 -4.40
N ALA A 337 -2.93 -0.13 -5.70
CA ALA A 337 -4.00 -0.67 -6.54
C ALA A 337 -3.45 -1.33 -7.82
N THR A 338 -2.13 -1.37 -8.00
CA THR A 338 -1.48 -1.94 -9.17
C THR A 338 -0.90 -3.31 -8.84
N HIS A 339 -1.21 -4.31 -9.68
CA HIS A 339 -0.53 -5.59 -9.66
C HIS A 339 0.58 -5.57 -10.71
N PHE A 340 1.80 -5.80 -10.27
CA PHE A 340 2.96 -5.86 -11.15
C PHE A 340 3.28 -7.31 -11.50
N ASP A 341 3.66 -7.58 -12.76
CA ASP A 341 4.09 -8.90 -13.20
C ASP A 341 5.45 -9.28 -12.59
N ARG A 342 6.28 -8.27 -12.31
CA ARG A 342 7.62 -8.46 -11.76
C ARG A 342 8.01 -7.32 -10.82
N VAL A 343 8.64 -7.68 -9.70
CA VAL A 343 9.39 -6.76 -8.84
C VAL A 343 10.88 -7.00 -9.09
N ALA A 344 11.59 -5.97 -9.53
CA ALA A 344 13.02 -6.03 -9.82
C ALA A 344 13.78 -5.18 -8.79
N ILE A 345 14.56 -5.84 -7.94
CA ILE A 345 15.35 -5.20 -6.90
C ILE A 345 16.80 -5.12 -7.40
N PHE A 346 17.43 -3.96 -7.24
CA PHE A 346 18.81 -3.71 -7.66
C PHE A 346 19.56 -2.89 -6.60
N ASN A 347 20.87 -2.68 -6.77
CA ASN A 347 21.78 -2.01 -5.83
C ASN A 347 21.84 -2.71 -4.46
N GLU A 348 22.04 -4.02 -4.46
CA GLU A 348 22.15 -4.79 -3.21
C GLU A 348 23.48 -4.52 -2.48
N ASP A 349 24.60 -4.39 -3.21
CA ASP A 349 25.96 -4.40 -2.64
C ASP A 349 26.94 -3.35 -3.20
N LEU A 350 26.50 -2.34 -3.96
CA LEU A 350 27.42 -1.36 -4.54
C LEU A 350 27.58 -0.12 -3.66
N ALA A 351 28.85 0.26 -3.42
CA ALA A 351 29.24 1.42 -2.63
C ALA A 351 28.87 2.78 -3.26
N THR A 352 28.41 2.81 -4.51
CA THR A 352 28.01 4.02 -5.23
C THR A 352 26.49 4.04 -5.46
N PRO A 353 25.79 5.16 -5.22
CA PRO A 353 24.37 5.26 -5.53
C PRO A 353 24.20 5.28 -7.05
N ALA A 354 23.93 4.13 -7.65
CA ALA A 354 23.40 4.11 -9.00
C ALA A 354 21.95 4.62 -8.93
N SER A 355 21.66 5.70 -9.63
CA SER A 355 20.27 6.16 -9.85
C SER A 355 19.49 5.08 -10.59
N LEU A 356 18.17 5.04 -10.40
CA LEU A 356 17.29 4.24 -11.25
C LEU A 356 17.68 4.41 -12.73
N PRO A 357 17.78 3.34 -13.53
CA PRO A 357 18.18 3.44 -14.94
C PRO A 357 17.30 4.46 -15.65
N ARG A 358 17.88 5.52 -16.17
CA ARG A 358 17.16 6.59 -16.85
C ARG A 358 16.65 6.13 -18.22
N GLN A 359 15.48 6.60 -18.62
CA GLN A 359 15.00 6.41 -19.99
C GLN A 359 15.98 7.04 -20.98
N GLY A 360 16.47 6.26 -21.94
CA GLY A 360 17.35 6.75 -23.01
C GLY A 360 18.74 6.13 -23.03
N ALA A 361 19.22 5.45 -22.01
CA ALA A 361 20.44 4.67 -22.08
C ALA A 361 20.15 3.31 -22.76
N ALA A 362 20.36 3.25 -24.06
CA ALA A 362 20.33 1.99 -24.79
C ALA A 362 21.45 1.09 -24.25
N GLY A 363 21.14 -0.06 -23.66
CA GLY A 363 22.03 -1.18 -23.65
C GLY A 363 22.51 -1.79 -22.36
N ALA A 364 22.06 -1.44 -21.17
CA ALA A 364 22.41 -2.23 -19.98
C ALA A 364 21.22 -3.03 -19.48
N ARG A 365 21.13 -4.30 -19.89
CA ARG A 365 20.30 -5.28 -19.18
C ARG A 365 20.91 -5.49 -17.78
N PRO A 366 20.15 -5.40 -16.68
CA PRO A 366 20.64 -5.93 -15.41
C PRO A 366 20.90 -7.43 -15.60
N ALA A 367 22.01 -7.91 -15.07
CA ALA A 367 22.41 -9.31 -15.13
C ALA A 367 21.25 -10.22 -14.69
N ALA A 368 21.02 -11.27 -15.46
CA ALA A 368 19.96 -12.22 -15.25
C ALA A 368 20.03 -12.80 -13.84
N CYS A 369 18.92 -12.75 -13.12
CA CYS A 369 18.73 -13.52 -11.91
C CYS A 369 18.78 -15.00 -12.28
N VAL A 370 19.78 -15.72 -11.80
CA VAL A 370 19.94 -17.16 -11.98
C VAL A 370 18.75 -17.86 -11.34
N SER A 371 17.88 -18.42 -12.15
CA SER A 371 16.89 -19.38 -11.71
C SER A 371 17.61 -20.68 -11.30
N SER A 372 17.73 -20.94 -10.00
CA SER A 372 18.09 -22.26 -9.52
C SER A 372 16.93 -23.22 -9.79
N SER A 373 17.00 -23.94 -10.91
CA SER A 373 16.24 -25.17 -11.13
C SER A 373 16.84 -26.25 -10.24
N SER A 374 16.18 -26.61 -9.16
CA SER A 374 16.41 -27.88 -8.49
C SER A 374 15.65 -28.97 -9.21
N SER A 375 16.36 -29.74 -10.00
CA SER A 375 15.96 -31.11 -10.39
C SER A 375 16.22 -32.04 -9.22
N SER A 376 15.25 -32.78 -8.86
CA SER A 376 15.09 -34.15 -8.37
C SER A 376 13.94 -34.24 -7.39
#